data_6f41a19ce715dd5267547c65359849fb
#
_entry.id   6f41a19ce715dd5267547c65359849fb
#
_cell.length_a   1.000
_cell.length_b   1.000
_cell.length_c   1.000
_cell.angle_alpha   90.00
_cell.angle_beta   90.00
_cell.angle_gamma   90.00
#
_symmetry.space_group_name_H-M   'P 1'
#
loop_
_entity.id
_entity.type
_entity.pdbx_description
1 polymer ?
#
loop_
_entity_poly.entity_id
_entity_poly.type
_entity_poly.pdbx_seq_one_letter_code
_entity_poly.pdbx_strand_id
1 'polypeptide(L)'
;VKHSALVAALAAAPLLAQASFNQQVGLVTGPTVMTEGVVLCDVDGDGDQDVVFANGYVLNSAGSAIQPTLLINKINQGLGLVDETASRLPALAIKGTLVVAFDIEGDGDKDLLFSCNGPSQQRLYVNDGAGVFSDQSVARLGALNLACAGCAYGDVDQDGDLDVFLNDELTNGQLKLFRNNGSGVFSNVTATHVAAAPKTNQQDVVLCDLDNDWDLDVVNIGKSAGQQIYWNDGTGRFLAVTTALLPAGTGLTYEAEAADLDHDGDLDLAMLSVSSLTDTVIRNNLVPSGTLSFTSLTTALTGGNGDDDNEWLFVDFDNDGFLDLVDGSLQSSGEKLYRNNGAFSFARQATGFTAVVDSTLDAAVGDLNNDGVFDIVTAQGESGSFLNRAYYGSGPQDTQPPRFVRVEQLPAVSTRPDGPWVVRAVVQDSAVDDGETSVRTVVANWSIAHPGGVVTGSAPLRFCGGLFFRGAITPPPGVPTNGATVSFALVATDWRGNATTTSTQSFTVCGLQSYALGLGGTNTGALAATGTTSAGGTATFAWSALPPSSGGLLALALGRASVPFPEGIVVVDPGSLVTLVPVATDAAGAGALPIPIPASPSLVGLRVAFQGLFGGPLVLTNGVDLVVCP
;
A
#
# COMPACT_ATOMS: atom_id res chain seq x y z
N VAL A 1 -21.89 46.23 41.66
CA VAL A 1 -21.09 45.09 41.36
C VAL A 1 -22.03 43.89 41.23
N LYS A 2 -22.36 43.52 40.00
CA LYS A 2 -23.16 42.32 39.69
C LYS A 2 -22.18 41.18 39.31
N HIS A 3 -22.11 40.15 40.08
CA HIS A 3 -21.42 38.93 39.74
C HIS A 3 -22.33 38.07 38.85
N SER A 4 -21.99 37.94 37.58
CA SER A 4 -22.59 36.96 36.69
C SER A 4 -21.79 35.68 36.84
N ALA A 5 -22.39 34.64 37.43
CA ALA A 5 -21.84 33.31 37.46
C ALA A 5 -22.03 32.68 36.09
N LEU A 6 -20.94 32.37 35.42
CA LEU A 6 -20.91 31.60 34.19
C LEU A 6 -21.08 30.12 34.59
N VAL A 7 -22.25 29.58 34.39
CA VAL A 7 -22.47 28.12 34.50
C VAL A 7 -21.97 27.50 33.20
N ALA A 8 -20.79 26.91 33.25
CA ALA A 8 -20.32 26.04 32.16
C ALA A 8 -21.19 24.77 32.20
N ALA A 9 -22.05 24.62 31.20
CA ALA A 9 -22.69 23.34 30.94
C ALA A 9 -21.61 22.38 30.46
N LEU A 10 -21.21 21.42 31.31
CA LEU A 10 -20.56 20.21 30.85
C LEU A 10 -21.60 19.51 29.97
N ALA A 11 -21.41 19.55 28.66
CA ALA A 11 -22.04 18.58 27.79
C ALA A 11 -21.50 17.21 28.22
N ALA A 12 -22.36 16.36 28.76
CA ALA A 12 -22.01 14.96 28.92
C ALA A 12 -21.72 14.44 27.50
N ALA A 13 -20.49 14.01 27.27
CA ALA A 13 -20.20 13.21 26.10
C ALA A 13 -21.23 12.05 26.08
N PRO A 14 -21.81 11.73 24.93
CA PRO A 14 -22.64 10.54 24.87
C PRO A 14 -21.81 9.37 25.42
N LEU A 15 -22.36 8.58 26.35
CA LEU A 15 -21.80 7.28 26.65
C LEU A 15 -21.87 6.53 25.28
N LEU A 16 -20.76 6.39 24.62
CA LEU A 16 -20.63 5.45 23.52
C LEU A 16 -21.04 4.09 24.08
N ALA A 17 -21.95 3.41 23.41
CA ALA A 17 -22.28 2.05 23.78
C ALA A 17 -20.98 1.26 23.81
N GLN A 18 -20.69 0.57 24.91
CA GLN A 18 -19.48 -0.21 25.01
C GLN A 18 -19.55 -1.30 23.95
N ALA A 19 -18.63 -1.24 22.97
CA ALA A 19 -18.55 -2.26 21.95
C ALA A 19 -18.22 -3.62 22.57
N SER A 20 -18.79 -4.66 22.03
CA SER A 20 -18.52 -6.03 22.46
C SER A 20 -18.69 -7.00 21.29
N PHE A 21 -17.99 -8.11 21.36
CA PHE A 21 -18.07 -9.21 20.41
C PHE A 21 -18.85 -10.37 21.01
N ASN A 22 -19.96 -10.74 20.37
CA ASN A 22 -20.92 -11.70 20.89
C ASN A 22 -20.83 -13.00 20.10
N GLN A 23 -20.43 -14.09 20.77
CA GLN A 23 -20.31 -15.38 20.15
C GLN A 23 -21.60 -15.82 19.43
N GLN A 24 -21.47 -16.23 18.18
CA GLN A 24 -22.54 -16.79 17.36
C GLN A 24 -22.51 -18.31 17.41
N VAL A 25 -23.13 -18.87 18.41
CA VAL A 25 -23.15 -20.34 18.63
C VAL A 25 -23.81 -21.05 17.44
N GLY A 26 -23.05 -21.94 16.80
CA GLY A 26 -23.52 -22.72 15.65
C GLY A 26 -23.44 -22.00 14.30
N LEU A 27 -22.86 -20.80 14.22
CA LEU A 27 -22.57 -20.14 12.95
C LEU A 27 -21.40 -20.83 12.26
N VAL A 28 -20.29 -21.03 12.96
CA VAL A 28 -19.21 -21.87 12.47
C VAL A 28 -19.56 -23.33 12.72
N THR A 29 -19.70 -24.08 11.65
CA THR A 29 -20.01 -25.52 11.67
C THR A 29 -18.84 -26.30 11.14
N GLY A 30 -18.63 -27.53 11.56
CA GLY A 30 -17.54 -28.36 11.09
C GLY A 30 -17.01 -29.32 12.15
N PRO A 31 -15.93 -30.03 11.88
CA PRO A 31 -15.32 -30.91 12.85
C PRO A 31 -14.64 -30.11 13.97
N THR A 32 -14.66 -30.63 15.20
CA THR A 32 -13.75 -30.18 16.23
C THR A 32 -12.37 -30.71 15.92
N VAL A 33 -11.51 -29.86 15.42
CA VAL A 33 -10.15 -30.18 15.01
C VAL A 33 -9.19 -29.15 15.59
N MET A 34 -7.94 -29.34 15.37
CA MET A 34 -6.93 -28.35 15.64
C MET A 34 -6.83 -27.45 14.42
N THR A 35 -6.98 -26.17 14.64
CA THR A 35 -6.92 -25.12 13.61
C THR A 35 -5.89 -24.09 14.04
N GLU A 36 -4.92 -23.81 13.20
CA GLU A 36 -3.82 -22.90 13.50
C GLU A 36 -3.99 -21.53 12.80
N GLY A 37 -4.70 -21.49 11.64
CA GLY A 37 -4.83 -20.29 10.85
C GLY A 37 -6.26 -20.08 10.33
N VAL A 38 -6.64 -18.82 10.14
CA VAL A 38 -7.91 -18.40 9.53
C VAL A 38 -7.72 -17.17 8.66
N VAL A 39 -8.42 -17.10 7.53
CA VAL A 39 -8.49 -15.89 6.71
C VAL A 39 -9.92 -15.65 6.26
N LEU A 40 -10.32 -14.38 6.19
CA LEU A 40 -11.58 -13.92 5.63
C LEU A 40 -11.34 -13.33 4.23
N CYS A 41 -11.99 -13.89 3.21
CA CYS A 41 -11.91 -13.37 1.84
C CYS A 41 -13.13 -13.78 1.03
N ASP A 42 -13.52 -12.96 0.06
CA ASP A 42 -14.53 -13.29 -0.94
C ASP A 42 -13.90 -14.24 -1.98
N VAL A 43 -14.15 -15.55 -1.86
CA VAL A 43 -13.53 -16.54 -2.76
C VAL A 43 -14.36 -16.80 -4.01
N ASP A 44 -15.67 -16.50 -4.02
CA ASP A 44 -16.54 -16.80 -5.16
C ASP A 44 -17.08 -15.55 -5.87
N GLY A 45 -16.62 -14.36 -5.47
CA GLY A 45 -16.89 -13.10 -6.14
C GLY A 45 -18.30 -12.56 -5.91
N ASP A 46 -19.00 -13.03 -4.84
CA ASP A 46 -20.37 -12.61 -4.55
C ASP A 46 -20.46 -11.37 -3.67
N GLY A 47 -19.32 -10.92 -3.12
CA GLY A 47 -19.18 -9.72 -2.30
C GLY A 47 -19.34 -9.96 -0.81
N ASP A 48 -19.61 -11.18 -0.36
CA ASP A 48 -19.63 -11.57 1.05
C ASP A 48 -18.28 -12.22 1.42
N GLN A 49 -17.76 -11.98 2.63
CA GLN A 49 -16.51 -12.61 3.07
C GLN A 49 -16.74 -14.05 3.50
N ASP A 50 -16.05 -15.00 2.87
CA ASP A 50 -16.01 -16.41 3.23
C ASP A 50 -14.92 -16.68 4.26
N VAL A 51 -14.92 -17.88 4.85
CA VAL A 51 -13.98 -18.26 5.91
C VAL A 51 -13.16 -19.47 5.48
N VAL A 52 -11.84 -19.35 5.50
CA VAL A 52 -10.91 -20.47 5.25
C VAL A 52 -10.10 -20.77 6.49
N PHE A 53 -10.08 -22.03 6.92
CA PHE A 53 -9.29 -22.49 8.06
C PHE A 53 -8.15 -23.39 7.63
N ALA A 54 -6.95 -23.12 8.15
CA ALA A 54 -5.79 -24.00 8.08
C ALA A 54 -5.79 -24.99 9.25
N ASN A 55 -6.01 -26.25 8.96
CA ASN A 55 -6.14 -27.31 9.97
C ASN A 55 -4.91 -28.21 10.02
N GLY A 56 -4.64 -28.80 11.17
CA GLY A 56 -3.84 -30.02 11.28
C GLY A 56 -2.48 -29.95 11.89
N TYR A 57 -2.07 -28.84 12.49
CA TYR A 57 -0.82 -28.80 13.26
C TYR A 57 -1.06 -28.96 14.76
N VAL A 58 -0.11 -29.60 15.44
CA VAL A 58 -0.07 -29.71 16.91
C VAL A 58 1.36 -29.39 17.37
N LEU A 59 1.50 -28.33 18.14
CA LEU A 59 2.78 -27.97 18.78
C LEU A 59 3.29 -29.13 19.63
N ASN A 60 4.55 -29.54 19.42
CA ASN A 60 5.24 -30.61 20.16
C ASN A 60 4.70 -32.05 19.99
N SER A 61 3.78 -32.31 19.09
CA SER A 61 3.37 -33.69 18.75
C SER A 61 3.52 -33.96 17.26
N ALA A 62 3.54 -35.23 16.87
CA ALA A 62 3.50 -35.66 15.47
C ALA A 62 2.08 -35.47 14.93
N GLY A 63 1.59 -34.21 14.92
CA GLY A 63 0.22 -33.85 14.59
C GLY A 63 -0.29 -34.48 13.30
N SER A 64 -1.57 -34.79 13.28
CA SER A 64 -2.23 -35.39 12.11
C SER A 64 -2.46 -34.34 11.04
N ALA A 65 -2.20 -34.68 9.80
CA ALA A 65 -2.67 -33.87 8.68
C ALA A 65 -4.18 -33.92 8.60
N ILE A 66 -4.82 -32.76 8.44
CA ILE A 66 -6.28 -32.59 8.35
C ILE A 66 -6.56 -31.73 7.11
N GLN A 67 -7.68 -31.97 6.43
CA GLN A 67 -8.08 -31.14 5.30
C GLN A 67 -8.42 -29.74 5.80
N PRO A 68 -7.96 -28.65 5.13
CA PRO A 68 -8.45 -27.30 5.38
C PRO A 68 -9.96 -27.22 5.26
N THR A 69 -10.59 -26.25 5.91
CA THR A 69 -12.04 -26.05 5.85
C THR A 69 -12.36 -24.77 5.10
N LEU A 70 -13.35 -24.81 4.22
CA LEU A 70 -13.91 -23.64 3.53
C LEU A 70 -15.39 -23.53 3.86
N LEU A 71 -15.77 -22.43 4.50
CA LEU A 71 -17.14 -22.08 4.78
C LEU A 71 -17.55 -20.92 3.88
N ILE A 72 -18.52 -21.15 3.00
CA ILE A 72 -19.08 -20.09 2.14
C ILE A 72 -20.13 -19.31 2.93
N ASN A 73 -20.00 -17.99 2.88
CA ASN A 73 -20.90 -17.09 3.56
C ASN A 73 -22.24 -16.98 2.82
N LYS A 74 -23.30 -17.47 3.45
CA LYS A 74 -24.68 -17.38 2.97
C LYS A 74 -25.60 -16.76 4.04
N ILE A 75 -25.02 -15.92 4.90
CA ILE A 75 -25.75 -15.27 6.03
C ILE A 75 -26.88 -14.41 5.47
N ASN A 76 -26.63 -13.64 4.40
CA ASN A 76 -27.63 -12.81 3.74
C ASN A 76 -28.77 -13.59 3.08
N GLN A 77 -28.53 -14.89 2.85
CA GLN A 77 -29.56 -15.82 2.34
C GLN A 77 -30.30 -16.56 3.47
N GLY A 78 -29.93 -16.31 4.73
CA GLY A 78 -30.48 -16.94 5.92
C GLY A 78 -29.97 -18.36 6.16
N LEU A 79 -28.86 -18.75 5.51
CA LEU A 79 -28.28 -20.10 5.60
C LEU A 79 -27.03 -20.16 6.53
N GLY A 80 -26.48 -19.00 6.94
CA GLY A 80 -25.26 -18.92 7.75
C GLY A 80 -24.00 -19.21 6.95
N LEU A 81 -22.94 -19.63 7.64
CA LEU A 81 -21.71 -20.12 7.02
C LEU A 81 -21.88 -21.60 6.65
N VAL A 82 -21.78 -21.92 5.36
CA VAL A 82 -22.06 -23.27 4.84
C VAL A 82 -20.75 -23.97 4.50
N ASP A 83 -20.50 -25.13 5.10
CA ASP A 83 -19.32 -25.94 4.78
C ASP A 83 -19.43 -26.50 3.34
N GLU A 84 -18.64 -25.95 2.43
CA GLU A 84 -18.51 -26.39 1.03
C GLU A 84 -17.11 -26.98 0.73
N THR A 85 -16.34 -27.34 1.77
CA THR A 85 -14.99 -27.91 1.68
C THR A 85 -14.89 -29.05 0.67
N ALA A 86 -15.81 -30.03 0.76
CA ALA A 86 -15.76 -31.23 -0.08
C ALA A 86 -15.99 -30.96 -1.58
N SER A 87 -16.68 -29.88 -1.91
CA SER A 87 -17.00 -29.50 -3.29
C SER A 87 -16.02 -28.49 -3.89
N ARG A 88 -15.32 -27.70 -3.05
CA ARG A 88 -14.51 -26.57 -3.49
C ARG A 88 -13.02 -26.72 -3.24
N LEU A 89 -12.59 -27.43 -2.19
CA LEU A 89 -11.18 -27.65 -1.90
C LEU A 89 -10.67 -29.02 -2.35
N PRO A 90 -9.38 -29.15 -2.69
CA PRO A 90 -8.74 -30.44 -2.92
C PRO A 90 -8.92 -31.37 -1.73
N ALA A 91 -9.29 -32.63 -1.98
CA ALA A 91 -9.46 -33.66 -0.94
C ALA A 91 -8.10 -34.13 -0.41
N LEU A 92 -7.36 -33.23 0.23
CA LEU A 92 -5.99 -33.42 0.71
C LEU A 92 -5.85 -32.96 2.15
N ALA A 93 -5.41 -33.86 3.02
CA ALA A 93 -5.03 -33.51 4.38
C ALA A 93 -3.62 -32.89 4.41
N ILE A 94 -3.47 -31.77 5.11
CA ILE A 94 -2.23 -31.03 5.27
C ILE A 94 -1.94 -30.77 6.75
N LYS A 95 -0.76 -30.28 7.08
CA LYS A 95 -0.41 -29.77 8.42
C LYS A 95 -0.36 -28.24 8.34
N GLY A 96 -1.52 -27.63 8.12
CA GLY A 96 -1.63 -26.19 7.97
C GLY A 96 -1.33 -25.44 9.27
N THR A 97 -0.58 -24.35 9.18
CA THR A 97 -0.26 -23.44 10.28
C THR A 97 -0.86 -22.07 10.06
N LEU A 98 -0.76 -21.53 8.85
CA LEU A 98 -1.34 -20.25 8.46
C LEU A 98 -1.96 -20.40 7.08
N VAL A 99 -2.93 -19.56 6.75
CA VAL A 99 -3.46 -19.41 5.41
C VAL A 99 -3.58 -17.93 5.06
N VAL A 100 -3.09 -17.56 3.89
CA VAL A 100 -3.25 -16.22 3.34
C VAL A 100 -3.94 -16.31 1.99
N ALA A 101 -4.71 -15.26 1.64
CA ALA A 101 -5.51 -15.20 0.42
C ALA A 101 -5.15 -13.99 -0.43
N PHE A 102 -4.56 -14.21 -1.61
CA PHE A 102 -4.15 -13.15 -2.53
C PHE A 102 -4.22 -13.59 -3.99
N ASP A 103 -4.32 -12.62 -4.89
CA ASP A 103 -4.35 -12.86 -6.34
C ASP A 103 -2.93 -13.04 -6.86
N ILE A 104 -2.55 -14.29 -7.21
CA ILE A 104 -1.18 -14.62 -7.62
C ILE A 104 -0.90 -14.38 -9.11
N GLU A 105 -1.92 -14.38 -9.98
CA GLU A 105 -1.80 -14.20 -11.42
C GLU A 105 -2.38 -12.89 -11.96
N GLY A 106 -2.99 -12.07 -11.13
CA GLY A 106 -3.56 -10.78 -11.51
C GLY A 106 -4.88 -10.87 -12.26
N ASP A 107 -5.64 -11.96 -12.07
CA ASP A 107 -6.92 -12.21 -12.74
C ASP A 107 -8.14 -11.73 -11.93
N GLY A 108 -7.92 -11.35 -10.67
CA GLY A 108 -8.88 -10.68 -9.80
C GLY A 108 -9.58 -11.59 -8.81
N ASP A 109 -9.34 -12.89 -8.82
CA ASP A 109 -9.80 -13.80 -7.79
C ASP A 109 -8.72 -14.10 -6.73
N LYS A 110 -9.13 -14.60 -5.57
CA LYS A 110 -8.22 -14.88 -4.46
C LYS A 110 -7.81 -16.34 -4.47
N ASP A 111 -6.50 -16.58 -4.48
CA ASP A 111 -5.87 -17.88 -4.30
C ASP A 111 -5.49 -18.09 -2.84
N LEU A 112 -5.22 -19.33 -2.45
CA LEU A 112 -4.89 -19.69 -1.07
C LEU A 112 -3.48 -20.27 -0.98
N LEU A 113 -2.63 -19.63 -0.17
CA LEU A 113 -1.33 -20.19 0.23
C LEU A 113 -1.42 -20.66 1.67
N PHE A 114 -1.20 -21.98 1.88
CA PHE A 114 -1.10 -22.57 3.20
C PHE A 114 0.36 -22.80 3.58
N SER A 115 0.80 -22.17 4.65
CA SER A 115 1.98 -22.59 5.38
C SER A 115 1.75 -23.95 6.02
N CYS A 116 2.73 -24.82 5.98
CA CYS A 116 2.62 -26.17 6.53
C CYS A 116 3.82 -26.50 7.41
N ASN A 117 3.56 -27.03 8.59
CA ASN A 117 4.58 -27.40 9.55
C ASN A 117 5.09 -28.84 9.37
N GLY A 118 6.26 -29.09 10.00
CA GLY A 118 7.05 -30.31 9.80
C GLY A 118 7.56 -30.32 8.35
N PRO A 119 8.61 -31.07 8.01
CA PRO A 119 9.10 -31.09 6.63
C PRO A 119 7.97 -31.52 5.68
N SER A 120 7.20 -30.57 5.21
CA SER A 120 5.99 -30.74 4.41
C SER A 120 6.01 -29.83 3.19
N GLN A 121 5.33 -30.25 2.13
CA GLN A 121 5.09 -29.40 0.97
C GLN A 121 4.16 -28.24 1.38
N GLN A 122 4.60 -27.00 1.17
CA GLN A 122 3.74 -25.83 1.28
C GLN A 122 2.68 -25.87 0.18
N ARG A 123 1.46 -25.43 0.46
CA ARG A 123 0.32 -25.63 -0.43
C ARG A 123 -0.14 -24.34 -1.07
N LEU A 124 -0.26 -24.35 -2.38
CA LEU A 124 -0.82 -23.29 -3.17
C LEU A 124 -2.03 -23.83 -3.93
N TYR A 125 -3.21 -23.35 -3.56
CA TYR A 125 -4.48 -23.70 -4.16
C TYR A 125 -4.97 -22.54 -5.01
N VAL A 126 -5.13 -22.79 -6.30
CA VAL A 126 -5.52 -21.78 -7.29
C VAL A 126 -7.01 -21.83 -7.50
N ASN A 127 -7.64 -20.67 -7.40
CA ASN A 127 -9.07 -20.45 -7.63
C ASN A 127 -9.38 -20.50 -9.13
N ASP A 128 -10.62 -20.80 -9.49
CA ASP A 128 -11.12 -20.73 -10.87
C ASP A 128 -12.07 -19.53 -11.10
N GLY A 129 -12.11 -18.59 -10.16
CA GLY A 129 -12.98 -17.43 -10.15
C GLY A 129 -14.41 -17.69 -9.68
N ALA A 130 -14.71 -18.92 -9.29
CA ALA A 130 -15.99 -19.31 -8.71
C ALA A 130 -15.85 -19.98 -7.33
N GLY A 131 -14.70 -19.80 -6.69
CA GLY A 131 -14.38 -20.38 -5.38
C GLY A 131 -14.09 -21.87 -5.41
N VAL A 132 -13.72 -22.46 -6.56
CA VAL A 132 -13.32 -23.85 -6.66
C VAL A 132 -11.80 -23.95 -6.89
N PHE A 133 -11.12 -24.60 -5.99
CA PHE A 133 -9.67 -24.60 -5.90
C PHE A 133 -9.02 -25.86 -6.45
N SER A 134 -7.88 -25.71 -7.11
CA SER A 134 -7.00 -26.80 -7.54
C SER A 134 -5.62 -26.71 -6.87
N ASP A 135 -5.08 -27.85 -6.42
CA ASP A 135 -3.71 -27.90 -5.86
C ASP A 135 -2.68 -27.76 -6.98
N GLN A 136 -2.04 -26.60 -7.05
CA GLN A 136 -0.96 -26.30 -7.99
C GLN A 136 0.40 -26.10 -7.32
N SER A 137 0.56 -26.53 -6.08
CA SER A 137 1.73 -26.30 -5.24
C SER A 137 3.04 -26.66 -5.93
N VAL A 138 3.17 -27.89 -6.43
CA VAL A 138 4.41 -28.34 -7.08
C VAL A 138 4.65 -27.64 -8.43
N ALA A 139 3.59 -27.35 -9.17
CA ALA A 139 3.68 -26.69 -10.47
C ALA A 139 4.13 -25.24 -10.34
N ARG A 140 3.70 -24.54 -9.28
CA ARG A 140 3.92 -23.10 -9.10
C ARG A 140 5.00 -22.75 -8.08
N LEU A 141 5.12 -23.49 -6.96
CA LEU A 141 6.16 -23.27 -5.93
C LEU A 141 7.37 -24.21 -6.09
N GLY A 142 7.24 -25.28 -6.91
CA GLY A 142 8.19 -26.38 -6.95
C GLY A 142 8.02 -27.34 -5.77
N ALA A 143 8.88 -28.35 -5.72
CA ALA A 143 8.94 -29.29 -4.58
C ALA A 143 9.59 -28.58 -3.39
N LEU A 144 8.79 -28.12 -2.45
CA LEU A 144 9.20 -27.30 -1.33
C LEU A 144 8.84 -27.96 0.00
N ASN A 145 9.86 -28.36 0.74
CA ASN A 145 9.72 -29.12 1.98
C ASN A 145 10.27 -28.30 3.13
N LEU A 146 9.44 -27.48 3.76
CA LEU A 146 9.76 -26.59 4.87
C LEU A 146 8.92 -26.91 6.10
N ALA A 147 9.40 -26.57 7.27
CA ALA A 147 8.58 -26.39 8.46
C ALA A 147 8.27 -24.89 8.57
N CYS A 148 7.13 -24.48 8.10
CA CYS A 148 6.76 -23.07 8.00
C CYS A 148 5.65 -22.75 9.00
N ALA A 149 5.85 -21.73 9.85
CA ALA A 149 4.84 -21.21 10.75
C ALA A 149 4.15 -19.98 10.13
N GLY A 150 4.94 -18.99 9.70
CA GLY A 150 4.44 -17.73 9.18
C GLY A 150 4.85 -17.47 7.74
N CYS A 151 4.02 -16.74 7.00
CA CYS A 151 4.32 -16.26 5.66
C CYS A 151 3.78 -14.84 5.47
N ALA A 152 4.41 -14.09 4.55
CA ALA A 152 3.92 -12.80 4.11
C ALA A 152 4.05 -12.67 2.60
N TYR A 153 3.24 -11.81 2.00
CA TYR A 153 3.28 -11.57 0.57
C TYR A 153 3.28 -10.07 0.24
N GLY A 154 3.97 -9.69 -0.85
CA GLY A 154 4.04 -8.30 -1.29
C GLY A 154 4.86 -8.14 -2.56
N ASP A 155 4.66 -7.02 -3.28
CA ASP A 155 5.44 -6.62 -4.46
C ASP A 155 6.79 -6.04 -4.01
N VAL A 156 7.75 -6.92 -3.66
CA VAL A 156 8.99 -6.51 -3.01
C VAL A 156 10.03 -5.90 -3.96
N ASP A 157 9.89 -6.10 -5.28
CA ASP A 157 10.78 -5.47 -6.26
C ASP A 157 10.08 -4.47 -7.19
N GLN A 158 8.83 -4.17 -6.86
CA GLN A 158 8.04 -3.14 -7.52
C GLN A 158 7.78 -3.43 -9.02
N ASP A 159 7.71 -4.71 -9.40
CA ASP A 159 7.38 -5.11 -10.77
C ASP A 159 5.86 -5.27 -11.01
N GLY A 160 5.06 -5.30 -9.95
CA GLY A 160 3.60 -5.34 -9.96
C GLY A 160 3.01 -6.71 -9.63
N ASP A 161 3.86 -7.70 -9.35
CA ASP A 161 3.47 -9.06 -9.00
C ASP A 161 3.73 -9.31 -7.50
N LEU A 162 2.85 -10.03 -6.83
CA LEU A 162 3.02 -10.31 -5.39
C LEU A 162 3.97 -11.49 -5.19
N ASP A 163 5.06 -11.25 -4.48
CA ASP A 163 6.07 -12.21 -4.07
C ASP A 163 5.74 -12.80 -2.70
N VAL A 164 6.40 -13.86 -2.30
CA VAL A 164 6.13 -14.56 -1.03
C VAL A 164 7.39 -14.77 -0.20
N PHE A 165 7.31 -14.38 1.07
CA PHE A 165 8.24 -14.83 2.10
C PHE A 165 7.66 -16.01 2.88
N LEU A 166 8.49 -17.00 3.13
CA LEU A 166 8.20 -18.15 4.00
C LEU A 166 9.30 -18.25 5.05
N ASN A 167 8.93 -18.37 6.30
CA ASN A 167 9.91 -18.67 7.34
C ASN A 167 10.26 -20.17 7.38
N ASP A 168 11.22 -20.55 8.20
CA ASP A 168 11.64 -21.93 8.40
C ASP A 168 11.93 -22.16 9.89
N GLU A 169 11.02 -22.80 10.60
CA GLU A 169 11.12 -23.06 12.04
C GLU A 169 12.27 -23.98 12.43
N LEU A 170 12.88 -24.68 11.47
CA LEU A 170 13.95 -25.63 11.77
C LEU A 170 15.13 -24.95 12.46
N THR A 171 15.90 -25.71 13.21
CA THR A 171 17.15 -25.24 13.82
C THR A 171 18.08 -24.67 12.75
N ASN A 172 18.43 -23.39 12.87
CA ASN A 172 19.15 -22.61 11.86
C ASN A 172 18.37 -22.47 10.52
N GLY A 173 17.04 -22.42 10.58
CA GLY A 173 16.21 -22.10 9.44
C GLY A 173 16.54 -20.70 8.88
N GLN A 174 16.35 -20.52 7.59
CA GLN A 174 16.57 -19.25 6.91
C GLN A 174 15.27 -18.78 6.27
N LEU A 175 14.95 -17.51 6.44
CA LEU A 175 13.86 -16.87 5.71
C LEU A 175 14.02 -17.08 4.21
N LYS A 176 12.96 -17.48 3.52
CA LYS A 176 12.94 -17.81 2.10
C LYS A 176 12.15 -16.76 1.33
N LEU A 177 12.67 -16.36 0.18
CA LEU A 177 11.99 -15.48 -0.77
C LEU A 177 11.70 -16.23 -2.07
N PHE A 178 10.44 -16.17 -2.48
CA PHE A 178 9.93 -16.72 -3.72
C PHE A 178 9.38 -15.58 -4.57
N ARG A 179 10.04 -15.33 -5.73
CA ARG A 179 9.66 -14.30 -6.67
C ARG A 179 8.62 -14.83 -7.64
N ASN A 180 7.51 -14.13 -7.77
CA ASN A 180 6.49 -14.35 -8.78
C ASN A 180 6.99 -13.86 -10.15
N ASN A 181 6.42 -14.38 -11.21
CA ASN A 181 6.71 -13.97 -12.59
C ASN A 181 5.50 -13.32 -13.30
N GLY A 182 4.50 -12.89 -12.53
CA GLY A 182 3.26 -12.32 -13.02
C GLY A 182 2.24 -13.30 -13.60
N SER A 183 2.52 -14.58 -13.46
CA SER A 183 1.61 -15.66 -13.87
C SER A 183 1.39 -16.68 -12.74
N GLY A 184 1.65 -16.28 -11.50
CA GLY A 184 1.53 -17.13 -10.32
C GLY A 184 2.55 -18.26 -10.25
N VAL A 185 3.69 -18.17 -10.96
CA VAL A 185 4.77 -19.17 -10.87
C VAL A 185 5.95 -18.56 -10.15
N PHE A 186 6.31 -19.18 -9.04
CA PHE A 186 7.30 -18.69 -8.10
C PHE A 186 8.67 -19.32 -8.29
N SER A 187 9.71 -18.51 -8.15
CA SER A 187 11.11 -18.92 -8.20
C SER A 187 11.80 -18.64 -6.87
N ASN A 188 12.42 -19.65 -6.27
CA ASN A 188 13.20 -19.47 -5.04
C ASN A 188 14.49 -18.68 -5.35
N VAL A 189 14.55 -17.44 -4.93
CA VAL A 189 15.69 -16.52 -5.11
C VAL A 189 16.48 -16.28 -3.83
N THR A 190 16.15 -16.97 -2.74
CA THR A 190 16.74 -16.78 -1.40
C THR A 190 18.26 -16.65 -1.43
N ALA A 191 18.95 -17.54 -2.13
CA ALA A 191 20.42 -17.60 -2.13
C ALA A 191 21.11 -16.32 -2.67
N THR A 192 20.41 -15.54 -3.46
CA THR A 192 20.95 -14.34 -4.12
C THR A 192 20.31 -13.04 -3.63
N HIS A 193 19.14 -13.11 -2.99
CA HIS A 193 18.36 -11.95 -2.60
C HIS A 193 18.19 -11.78 -1.10
N VAL A 194 18.36 -12.83 -0.29
CA VAL A 194 18.19 -12.77 1.16
C VAL A 194 19.53 -13.03 1.86
N ALA A 195 19.91 -12.21 2.81
CA ALA A 195 21.12 -12.42 3.61
C ALA A 195 21.04 -13.75 4.37
N ALA A 196 22.16 -14.46 4.43
CA ALA A 196 22.27 -15.68 5.20
C ALA A 196 22.37 -15.35 6.70
N ALA A 197 21.25 -15.11 7.33
CA ALA A 197 21.13 -14.83 8.77
C ALA A 197 20.17 -15.84 9.42
N PRO A 198 20.60 -17.12 9.60
CA PRO A 198 19.72 -18.17 10.09
C PRO A 198 19.25 -17.89 11.52
N LYS A 199 17.99 -18.19 11.79
CA LYS A 199 17.33 -18.02 13.09
C LYS A 199 16.58 -19.32 13.44
N THR A 200 16.62 -19.68 14.71
CA THR A 200 15.88 -20.84 15.22
C THR A 200 14.50 -20.41 15.70
N ASN A 201 13.50 -21.28 15.51
CA ASN A 201 12.12 -21.07 15.93
C ASN A 201 11.53 -19.76 15.39
N GLN A 202 11.62 -19.55 14.09
CA GLN A 202 10.90 -18.48 13.41
C GLN A 202 9.39 -18.73 13.52
N GLN A 203 8.60 -17.70 13.79
CA GLN A 203 7.16 -17.83 13.98
C GLN A 203 6.40 -17.03 12.96
N ASP A 204 6.78 -15.77 12.77
CA ASP A 204 6.04 -14.85 11.93
C ASP A 204 6.93 -14.00 11.05
N VAL A 205 6.36 -13.41 9.99
CA VAL A 205 7.02 -12.56 8.99
C VAL A 205 6.12 -11.38 8.66
N VAL A 206 6.54 -10.17 9.01
CA VAL A 206 5.81 -8.95 8.69
C VAL A 206 6.49 -8.21 7.54
N LEU A 207 5.71 -7.81 6.53
CA LEU A 207 6.13 -6.90 5.47
C LEU A 207 5.60 -5.51 5.73
N CYS A 208 6.47 -4.51 5.78
CA CYS A 208 6.08 -3.10 5.94
C CYS A 208 7.19 -2.16 5.47
N ASP A 209 6.85 -0.94 5.04
CA ASP A 209 7.82 0.13 4.76
C ASP A 209 8.21 0.79 6.08
N LEU A 210 9.21 0.23 6.74
CA LEU A 210 9.54 0.55 8.13
C LEU A 210 10.41 1.80 8.27
N ASP A 211 11.21 2.14 7.27
CA ASP A 211 12.09 3.32 7.28
C ASP A 211 11.63 4.45 6.35
N ASN A 212 10.44 4.31 5.79
CA ASN A 212 9.77 5.31 4.97
C ASN A 212 10.46 5.62 3.63
N ASP A 213 11.16 4.65 3.04
CA ASP A 213 11.89 4.83 1.77
C ASP A 213 11.13 4.37 0.52
N TRP A 214 9.89 3.90 0.69
CA TRP A 214 8.97 3.46 -0.37
C TRP A 214 9.27 2.09 -0.95
N ASP A 215 9.87 1.22 -0.17
CA ASP A 215 9.92 -0.21 -0.44
C ASP A 215 9.52 -1.02 0.81
N LEU A 216 9.21 -2.31 0.62
CA LEU A 216 8.77 -3.17 1.71
C LEU A 216 9.98 -3.85 2.35
N ASP A 217 10.18 -3.62 3.64
CA ASP A 217 11.12 -4.34 4.49
C ASP A 217 10.47 -5.57 5.11
N VAL A 218 11.28 -6.41 5.73
CA VAL A 218 10.84 -7.62 6.44
C VAL A 218 11.24 -7.58 7.89
N VAL A 219 10.27 -7.76 8.78
CA VAL A 219 10.51 -8.07 10.20
C VAL A 219 10.29 -9.57 10.41
N ASN A 220 11.36 -10.31 10.70
CA ASN A 220 11.31 -11.76 10.92
C ASN A 220 11.34 -12.06 12.42
N ILE A 221 10.23 -12.59 12.90
CA ILE A 221 9.91 -12.81 14.31
C ILE A 221 10.19 -14.27 14.73
N GLY A 222 10.41 -14.51 15.99
CA GLY A 222 10.52 -15.88 16.50
C GLY A 222 10.80 -16.01 17.98
N LYS A 223 10.62 -17.22 18.48
CA LYS A 223 10.83 -17.64 19.87
C LYS A 223 12.31 -17.77 20.24
N SER A 224 13.20 -17.04 19.58
CA SER A 224 14.63 -16.93 19.92
C SER A 224 15.04 -15.46 19.97
N ALA A 225 16.00 -15.14 20.79
CA ALA A 225 16.48 -13.75 20.95
C ALA A 225 16.96 -13.15 19.63
N GLY A 226 16.77 -11.84 19.48
CA GLY A 226 17.27 -11.07 18.34
C GLY A 226 16.34 -11.17 17.13
N GLN A 227 15.20 -10.48 17.18
CA GLN A 227 14.35 -10.31 16.01
C GLN A 227 15.14 -9.66 14.88
N GLN A 228 14.85 -10.00 13.65
CA GLN A 228 15.65 -9.62 12.49
C GLN A 228 14.85 -8.67 11.59
N ILE A 229 15.44 -7.53 11.25
CA ILE A 229 14.91 -6.65 10.21
C ILE A 229 15.80 -6.83 8.99
N TYR A 230 15.22 -7.23 7.87
CA TYR A 230 15.87 -7.32 6.58
C TYR A 230 15.45 -6.12 5.75
N TRP A 231 16.42 -5.28 5.41
CA TRP A 231 16.22 -4.08 4.63
C TRP A 231 16.20 -4.39 3.14
N ASN A 232 15.17 -3.94 2.45
CA ASN A 232 15.11 -3.96 1.00
C ASN A 232 16.07 -2.90 0.42
N ASP A 233 16.56 -3.09 -0.78
CA ASP A 233 17.32 -2.09 -1.52
C ASP A 233 16.51 -1.44 -2.66
N GLY A 234 15.19 -1.59 -2.64
CA GLY A 234 14.24 -1.15 -3.66
C GLY A 234 14.21 -2.02 -4.93
N THR A 235 14.93 -3.15 -4.91
CA THR A 235 14.97 -4.11 -6.02
C THR A 235 14.62 -5.53 -5.61
N GLY A 236 13.99 -5.70 -4.44
CA GLY A 236 13.66 -7.01 -3.86
C GLY A 236 14.87 -7.77 -3.32
N ARG A 237 15.92 -7.06 -2.90
CA ARG A 237 17.12 -7.68 -2.33
C ARG A 237 17.29 -7.25 -0.88
N PHE A 238 17.34 -8.22 0.00
CA PHE A 238 17.38 -8.11 1.45
C PHE A 238 18.75 -8.56 1.99
N LEU A 239 19.81 -7.89 1.55
CA LEU A 239 21.19 -8.28 1.89
C LEU A 239 21.71 -7.59 3.16
N ALA A 240 21.03 -6.57 3.64
CA ALA A 240 21.32 -5.92 4.92
C ALA A 240 20.37 -6.45 6.00
N VAL A 241 20.92 -6.89 7.13
CA VAL A 241 20.13 -7.41 8.27
C VAL A 241 20.57 -6.71 9.55
N THR A 242 19.59 -6.27 10.32
CA THR A 242 19.80 -5.66 11.63
C THR A 242 19.09 -6.47 12.72
N THR A 243 19.78 -6.76 13.82
CA THR A 243 19.23 -7.52 14.96
C THR A 243 19.19 -6.69 16.25
N ALA A 244 19.80 -5.50 16.26
CA ALA A 244 19.98 -4.67 17.45
C ALA A 244 19.15 -3.38 17.42
N LEU A 245 18.32 -3.17 16.41
CA LEU A 245 17.54 -1.94 16.27
C LEU A 245 16.28 -1.97 17.14
N LEU A 246 15.64 -3.14 17.26
CA LEU A 246 14.50 -3.31 18.14
C LEU A 246 14.91 -3.32 19.60
N PRO A 247 14.12 -2.75 20.51
CA PRO A 247 14.47 -2.61 21.93
C PRO A 247 14.77 -3.96 22.60
N ALA A 248 15.65 -3.94 23.58
CA ALA A 248 15.92 -5.13 24.40
C ALA A 248 14.65 -5.57 25.15
N GLY A 249 14.35 -6.87 25.16
CA GLY A 249 13.14 -7.43 25.76
C GLY A 249 12.10 -7.93 24.75
N THR A 250 12.26 -7.60 23.47
CA THR A 250 11.43 -8.12 22.37
C THR A 250 11.91 -9.51 21.90
N GLY A 251 12.46 -10.30 22.78
CA GLY A 251 13.33 -11.42 22.40
C GLY A 251 12.66 -12.76 22.16
N LEU A 252 11.44 -12.98 22.60
CA LEU A 252 10.70 -14.24 22.41
C LEU A 252 9.29 -13.86 22.02
N THR A 253 8.99 -13.90 20.74
CA THR A 253 7.78 -13.33 20.15
C THR A 253 7.08 -14.38 19.29
N TYR A 254 5.77 -14.50 19.43
CA TYR A 254 4.94 -15.36 18.58
C TYR A 254 4.62 -14.65 17.28
N GLU A 255 4.22 -13.39 17.38
CA GLU A 255 3.66 -12.63 16.28
C GLU A 255 4.01 -11.15 16.40
N ALA A 256 3.95 -10.43 15.29
CA ALA A 256 4.02 -8.98 15.24
C ALA A 256 3.13 -8.43 14.13
N GLU A 257 2.49 -7.30 14.39
CA GLU A 257 1.67 -6.59 13.42
C GLU A 257 2.15 -5.14 13.28
N ALA A 258 2.01 -4.56 12.07
CA ALA A 258 2.50 -3.21 11.74
C ALA A 258 1.35 -2.28 11.36
N ALA A 259 1.24 -1.15 12.05
CA ALA A 259 0.27 -0.10 11.76
C ALA A 259 0.75 1.26 12.27
N ASP A 260 0.19 2.36 11.74
CA ASP A 260 0.40 3.71 12.29
C ASP A 260 -0.58 3.93 13.45
N LEU A 261 -0.14 3.64 14.67
CA LEU A 261 -0.99 3.57 15.86
C LEU A 261 -1.21 4.92 16.55
N ASP A 262 -0.38 5.94 16.28
CA ASP A 262 -0.53 7.29 16.84
C ASP A 262 -0.76 8.38 15.78
N HIS A 263 -0.89 8.00 14.52
CA HIS A 263 -1.18 8.86 13.37
C HIS A 263 -0.06 9.87 13.06
N ASP A 264 1.20 9.53 13.34
CA ASP A 264 2.33 10.42 13.07
C ASP A 264 2.94 10.24 11.66
N GLY A 265 2.61 9.14 10.96
CA GLY A 265 2.97 8.90 9.56
C GLY A 265 4.14 7.94 9.35
N ASP A 266 4.58 7.25 10.40
CA ASP A 266 5.41 6.05 10.26
C ASP A 266 4.67 4.81 10.83
N LEU A 267 5.13 3.61 10.51
CA LEU A 267 4.52 2.38 10.98
C LEU A 267 5.19 1.93 12.27
N ASP A 268 4.36 1.69 13.27
CA ASP A 268 4.71 1.11 14.57
C ASP A 268 4.58 -0.41 14.52
N LEU A 269 5.09 -1.10 15.55
CA LEU A 269 4.98 -2.55 15.68
C LEU A 269 4.28 -2.91 17.00
N ALA A 270 3.30 -3.78 16.95
CA ALA A 270 2.85 -4.52 18.12
C ALA A 270 3.49 -5.90 18.12
N MET A 271 4.04 -6.34 19.25
CA MET A 271 4.74 -7.63 19.39
C MET A 271 4.16 -8.43 20.52
N LEU A 272 3.70 -9.62 20.21
CA LEU A 272 3.11 -10.56 21.13
C LEU A 272 4.17 -11.52 21.67
N SER A 273 4.38 -11.49 22.97
CA SER A 273 5.46 -12.22 23.63
C SER A 273 5.04 -13.62 24.07
N VAL A 274 5.97 -14.58 24.02
CA VAL A 274 5.71 -15.91 24.58
C VAL A 274 5.45 -15.85 26.08
N SER A 275 4.71 -16.80 26.58
CA SER A 275 4.17 -16.90 27.96
C SER A 275 5.07 -16.36 29.07
N SER A 276 4.48 -15.65 30.02
CA SER A 276 5.15 -14.97 31.14
C SER A 276 6.03 -13.75 30.81
N LEU A 277 6.15 -13.37 29.57
CA LEU A 277 6.75 -12.10 29.15
C LEU A 277 5.65 -11.04 28.95
N THR A 278 6.06 -9.80 28.81
CA THR A 278 5.12 -8.69 28.63
C THR A 278 5.02 -8.37 27.15
N ASP A 279 3.80 -8.36 26.63
CA ASP A 279 3.53 -7.89 25.28
C ASP A 279 3.88 -6.42 25.14
N THR A 280 4.28 -6.04 23.96
CA THR A 280 4.92 -4.76 23.76
C THR A 280 4.44 -4.08 22.52
N VAL A 281 3.99 -2.84 22.64
CA VAL A 281 3.87 -1.93 21.52
C VAL A 281 5.18 -1.17 21.37
N ILE A 282 5.69 -1.12 20.15
CA ILE A 282 6.97 -0.51 19.82
C ILE A 282 6.70 0.66 18.90
N ARG A 283 6.93 1.85 19.43
CA ARG A 283 6.83 3.07 18.65
C ARG A 283 8.04 3.21 17.74
N ASN A 284 7.79 3.44 16.46
CA ASN A 284 8.75 4.01 15.54
C ASN A 284 8.90 5.51 15.85
N ASN A 285 10.10 6.05 15.80
CA ASN A 285 10.33 7.48 16.07
C ASN A 285 10.90 8.18 14.83
N LEU A 286 10.73 7.60 13.65
CA LEU A 286 11.23 8.20 12.43
C LEU A 286 10.56 9.54 12.16
N VAL A 287 9.26 9.64 12.41
CA VAL A 287 8.48 10.87 12.35
C VAL A 287 8.22 11.36 13.78
N PRO A 288 8.46 12.64 14.15
CA PRO A 288 9.04 13.71 13.31
C PRO A 288 10.57 13.81 13.41
N SER A 289 11.28 12.84 14.05
CA SER A 289 12.72 12.97 14.36
C SER A 289 13.61 12.99 13.10
N GLY A 290 13.18 12.34 12.02
CA GLY A 290 13.95 12.11 10.80
C GLY A 290 15.09 11.09 10.98
N THR A 291 15.06 10.32 12.09
CA THR A 291 16.06 9.28 12.38
C THR A 291 15.36 8.03 12.87
N LEU A 292 15.52 6.94 12.14
CA LEU A 292 14.92 5.65 12.49
C LEU A 292 15.43 5.17 13.84
N SER A 293 14.53 4.98 14.78
CA SER A 293 14.78 4.40 16.09
C SER A 293 13.47 3.93 16.70
N PHE A 294 13.53 2.98 17.62
CA PHE A 294 12.35 2.38 18.22
C PHE A 294 12.33 2.54 19.73
N THR A 295 11.15 2.75 20.28
CA THR A 295 10.93 2.83 21.73
C THR A 295 9.92 1.76 22.16
N SER A 296 10.34 0.85 23.04
CA SER A 296 9.43 -0.13 23.65
C SER A 296 8.53 0.54 24.67
N LEU A 297 7.22 0.34 24.52
CA LEU A 297 6.19 0.90 25.37
C LEU A 297 5.46 -0.23 26.14
N THR A 298 6.21 -1.00 26.93
CA THR A 298 5.68 -2.12 27.73
C THR A 298 4.57 -1.72 28.70
N THR A 299 4.45 -0.44 29.03
CA THR A 299 3.38 0.12 29.88
C THR A 299 2.19 0.65 29.08
N ALA A 300 2.23 0.57 27.74
CA ALA A 300 1.12 1.02 26.89
C ALA A 300 -0.14 0.18 27.11
N LEU A 301 0.03 -1.13 27.29
CA LEU A 301 -1.06 -2.07 27.57
C LEU A 301 -1.41 -2.06 29.06
N THR A 302 -2.60 -1.58 29.41
CA THR A 302 -3.04 -1.46 30.80
C THR A 302 -4.21 -2.40 31.10
N GLY A 303 -4.17 -3.09 32.25
CA GLY A 303 -5.26 -3.96 32.70
C GLY A 303 -5.00 -5.46 32.57
N GLY A 304 -3.76 -5.84 32.32
CA GLY A 304 -3.28 -7.23 32.28
C GLY A 304 -2.78 -7.61 30.89
N ASN A 305 -1.49 -7.78 30.82
CA ASN A 305 -0.76 -8.40 29.73
C ASN A 305 0.27 -9.32 30.39
N GLY A 306 0.40 -10.53 29.97
CA GLY A 306 1.30 -11.52 30.58
C GLY A 306 0.64 -12.88 30.70
N ASP A 307 -0.51 -13.02 30.08
CA ASP A 307 -1.09 -14.30 29.73
C ASP A 307 -0.29 -14.90 28.56
N ASP A 308 -0.56 -16.11 28.18
CA ASP A 308 -0.02 -16.73 26.97
C ASP A 308 -1.02 -16.44 25.85
N ASP A 309 -0.66 -15.53 24.95
CA ASP A 309 -1.49 -15.05 23.87
C ASP A 309 -0.80 -15.36 22.55
N ASN A 310 -1.50 -15.53 21.44
CA ASN A 310 -0.90 -15.99 20.17
C ASN A 310 -1.22 -15.12 18.97
N GLU A 311 -2.26 -14.32 19.03
CA GLU A 311 -2.72 -13.54 17.90
C GLU A 311 -3.06 -12.11 18.28
N TRP A 312 -2.65 -11.14 17.46
CA TRP A 312 -3.06 -9.75 17.56
C TRP A 312 -3.59 -9.24 16.23
N LEU A 313 -4.76 -8.64 16.24
CA LEU A 313 -5.30 -7.91 15.11
C LEU A 313 -5.74 -6.52 15.55
N PHE A 314 -5.74 -5.59 14.62
CA PHE A 314 -6.16 -4.22 14.84
C PHE A 314 -7.55 -3.97 14.25
N VAL A 315 -8.42 -3.33 15.03
CA VAL A 315 -9.74 -2.89 14.57
C VAL A 315 -10.20 -1.66 15.34
N ASP A 316 -10.68 -0.64 14.67
CA ASP A 316 -11.34 0.52 15.29
C ASP A 316 -12.76 0.13 15.70
N PHE A 317 -12.88 -0.60 16.83
CA PHE A 317 -14.17 -1.17 17.26
C PHE A 317 -15.14 -0.13 17.83
N ASP A 318 -14.69 1.05 18.22
CA ASP A 318 -15.54 2.12 18.75
C ASP A 318 -15.70 3.30 17.78
N ASN A 319 -15.12 3.19 16.58
CA ASN A 319 -15.22 4.13 15.47
C ASN A 319 -14.72 5.55 15.85
N ASP A 320 -13.66 5.61 16.66
CA ASP A 320 -13.02 6.87 17.06
C ASP A 320 -11.87 7.29 16.13
N GLY A 321 -11.52 6.45 15.17
CA GLY A 321 -10.52 6.66 14.14
C GLY A 321 -9.13 6.16 14.50
N PHE A 322 -8.92 5.59 15.69
CA PHE A 322 -7.69 4.93 16.07
C PHE A 322 -7.87 3.42 16.09
N LEU A 323 -6.87 2.70 15.58
CA LEU A 323 -6.89 1.25 15.68
C LEU A 323 -6.73 0.79 17.12
N ASP A 324 -7.67 0.00 17.55
CA ASP A 324 -7.68 -0.72 18.82
C ASP A 324 -7.05 -2.10 18.63
N LEU A 325 -6.87 -2.86 19.72
CA LEU A 325 -6.22 -4.15 19.70
C LEU A 325 -7.14 -5.26 20.17
N VAL A 326 -7.25 -6.31 19.38
CA VAL A 326 -7.82 -7.60 19.78
C VAL A 326 -6.69 -8.59 20.01
N ASP A 327 -6.81 -9.36 21.08
CA ASP A 327 -5.81 -10.29 21.57
C ASP A 327 -6.45 -11.68 21.69
N GLY A 328 -6.00 -12.61 20.86
CA GLY A 328 -6.39 -14.02 20.86
C GLY A 328 -5.62 -14.81 21.90
N SER A 329 -6.31 -15.26 22.95
CA SER A 329 -5.66 -15.87 24.11
C SER A 329 -5.53 -17.39 23.99
N LEU A 330 -4.34 -17.90 24.30
CA LEU A 330 -4.08 -19.35 24.44
C LEU A 330 -4.58 -19.93 25.76
N GLN A 331 -4.98 -19.08 26.71
CA GLN A 331 -5.33 -19.52 28.06
C GLN A 331 -6.79 -19.25 28.42
N SER A 332 -7.16 -19.66 29.61
CA SER A 332 -8.50 -19.60 30.17
C SER A 332 -9.08 -18.20 30.40
N SER A 333 -8.39 -17.16 30.03
CA SER A 333 -8.86 -15.77 30.17
C SER A 333 -9.83 -15.34 29.07
N GLY A 334 -9.90 -16.07 27.95
CA GLY A 334 -10.62 -15.68 26.75
C GLY A 334 -9.99 -14.48 26.05
N GLU A 335 -10.49 -14.14 24.88
CA GLU A 335 -10.02 -13.03 24.08
C GLU A 335 -10.12 -11.70 24.81
N LYS A 336 -9.19 -10.79 24.53
CA LYS A 336 -9.10 -9.49 25.16
C LYS A 336 -9.28 -8.39 24.14
N LEU A 337 -9.78 -7.28 24.59
CA LEU A 337 -10.00 -6.09 23.80
C LEU A 337 -9.35 -4.90 24.51
N TYR A 338 -8.48 -4.19 23.80
CA TYR A 338 -7.78 -3.01 24.32
C TYR A 338 -8.11 -1.80 23.47
N ARG A 339 -8.68 -0.78 24.08
CA ARG A 339 -8.97 0.47 23.43
C ARG A 339 -7.75 1.36 23.37
N ASN A 340 -7.39 1.81 22.18
CA ASN A 340 -6.37 2.84 21.94
C ASN A 340 -6.95 4.24 22.21
N ASN A 341 -6.18 5.12 22.80
CA ASN A 341 -6.57 6.50 23.01
C ASN A 341 -5.84 7.50 22.09
N GLY A 342 -5.18 6.99 21.05
CA GLY A 342 -4.39 7.79 20.09
C GLY A 342 -3.08 8.35 20.65
N ALA A 343 -2.64 7.89 21.83
CA ALA A 343 -1.39 8.34 22.46
C ALA A 343 -0.59 7.15 23.03
N PHE A 344 -0.58 6.02 22.33
CA PHE A 344 0.07 4.78 22.76
C PHE A 344 -0.35 4.33 24.15
N SER A 345 -1.63 4.38 24.45
CA SER A 345 -2.18 3.84 25.69
C SER A 345 -3.41 3.01 25.36
N PHE A 346 -3.27 1.71 25.52
CA PHE A 346 -4.26 0.70 25.23
C PHE A 346 -4.88 0.21 26.55
N ALA A 347 -6.14 0.52 26.75
CA ALA A 347 -6.84 0.17 27.98
C ALA A 347 -7.73 -1.04 27.78
N ARG A 348 -7.46 -2.14 28.53
CA ARG A 348 -8.29 -3.35 28.50
C ARG A 348 -9.74 -3.04 28.82
N GLN A 349 -10.64 -3.52 27.97
CA GLN A 349 -12.08 -3.41 28.19
C GLN A 349 -12.56 -4.56 29.10
N ALA A 350 -13.34 -4.23 30.13
CA ALA A 350 -13.79 -5.21 31.10
C ALA A 350 -14.83 -6.22 30.53
N THR A 351 -15.48 -5.85 29.42
CA THR A 351 -16.53 -6.65 28.76
C THR A 351 -16.38 -6.48 27.26
N GLY A 352 -15.34 -7.07 26.67
CA GLY A 352 -15.11 -6.98 25.23
C GLY A 352 -15.65 -8.17 24.45
N PHE A 353 -15.53 -9.37 25.02
CA PHE A 353 -15.93 -10.62 24.37
C PHE A 353 -16.92 -11.42 25.22
N THR A 354 -17.74 -12.24 24.55
CA THR A 354 -18.43 -13.34 25.25
C THR A 354 -17.36 -14.27 25.82
N ALA A 355 -17.32 -14.44 27.12
CA ALA A 355 -16.31 -15.24 27.79
C ALA A 355 -16.40 -16.71 27.35
N VAL A 356 -15.42 -17.20 26.64
CA VAL A 356 -15.21 -18.58 26.27
C VAL A 356 -13.81 -19.01 26.69
N VAL A 357 -13.70 -20.22 27.18
CA VAL A 357 -12.43 -20.77 27.67
C VAL A 357 -11.96 -21.84 26.69
N ASP A 358 -11.14 -21.43 25.73
CA ASP A 358 -10.43 -22.29 24.79
C ASP A 358 -9.12 -21.61 24.35
N SER A 359 -8.40 -22.21 23.40
CA SER A 359 -7.11 -21.68 22.92
C SER A 359 -7.31 -21.12 21.54
N THR A 360 -7.19 -19.80 21.40
CA THR A 360 -7.16 -19.10 20.11
C THR A 360 -5.73 -19.02 19.62
N LEU A 361 -5.49 -19.51 18.39
CA LEU A 361 -4.17 -19.54 17.74
C LEU A 361 -4.06 -18.46 16.65
N ASP A 362 -5.20 -18.09 16.06
CA ASP A 362 -5.29 -17.10 15.02
C ASP A 362 -6.69 -16.50 14.99
N ALA A 363 -6.83 -15.28 14.49
CA ALA A 363 -8.11 -14.61 14.36
C ALA A 363 -8.12 -13.73 13.10
N ALA A 364 -9.28 -13.58 12.49
CA ALA A 364 -9.48 -12.69 11.35
C ALA A 364 -10.67 -11.76 11.57
N VAL A 365 -10.56 -10.53 11.05
CA VAL A 365 -11.55 -9.47 11.21
C VAL A 365 -12.26 -9.14 9.90
N GLY A 366 -13.59 -8.96 9.93
CA GLY A 366 -14.38 -8.55 8.77
C GLY A 366 -15.85 -8.33 9.12
N ASP A 367 -16.65 -7.86 8.19
CA ASP A 367 -18.09 -7.67 8.34
C ASP A 367 -18.85 -8.85 7.73
N LEU A 368 -18.98 -9.94 8.48
CA LEU A 368 -19.56 -11.20 7.98
C LEU A 368 -21.06 -11.10 7.65
N ASN A 369 -21.77 -10.25 8.35
CA ASN A 369 -23.22 -10.14 8.23
C ASN A 369 -23.68 -8.91 7.47
N ASN A 370 -22.75 -8.11 6.95
CA ASN A 370 -22.95 -6.87 6.20
C ASN A 370 -23.76 -5.80 6.95
N ASP A 371 -23.67 -5.78 8.30
CA ASP A 371 -24.35 -4.78 9.11
C ASP A 371 -23.53 -3.51 9.34
N GLY A 372 -22.26 -3.52 8.95
CA GLY A 372 -21.32 -2.41 9.04
C GLY A 372 -20.51 -2.36 10.32
N VAL A 373 -20.63 -3.36 11.16
CA VAL A 373 -19.82 -3.53 12.35
C VAL A 373 -18.85 -4.67 12.10
N PHE A 374 -17.60 -4.52 12.52
CA PHE A 374 -16.63 -5.58 12.36
C PHE A 374 -16.97 -6.78 13.26
N ASP A 375 -16.85 -7.95 12.67
CA ASP A 375 -16.99 -9.26 13.31
C ASP A 375 -15.62 -9.93 13.39
N ILE A 376 -15.46 -10.94 14.25
CA ILE A 376 -14.21 -11.67 14.42
C ILE A 376 -14.49 -13.16 14.29
N VAL A 377 -13.59 -13.85 13.55
CA VAL A 377 -13.53 -15.32 13.49
C VAL A 377 -12.23 -15.78 14.09
N THR A 378 -12.27 -16.79 14.98
CA THR A 378 -11.08 -17.32 15.64
C THR A 378 -10.83 -18.78 15.28
N ALA A 379 -9.54 -19.11 15.05
CA ALA A 379 -9.04 -20.45 14.90
C ALA A 379 -8.64 -21.04 16.25
N GLN A 380 -9.15 -22.23 16.56
CA GLN A 380 -9.00 -22.83 17.88
C GLN A 380 -8.13 -24.07 17.86
N GLY A 381 -7.09 -24.11 18.73
CA GLY A 381 -6.13 -25.22 18.66
C GLY A 381 -5.26 -25.40 19.89
N GLU A 382 -4.00 -25.62 19.69
CA GLU A 382 -2.86 -25.86 20.58
C GLU A 382 -3.00 -27.06 21.54
N SER A 383 -3.80 -26.97 22.58
CA SER A 383 -3.89 -27.98 23.63
C SER A 383 -4.96 -29.05 23.40
N GLY A 384 -5.73 -28.93 22.32
CA GLY A 384 -6.84 -29.83 22.02
C GLY A 384 -7.49 -29.56 20.67
N SER A 385 -8.55 -30.30 20.41
CA SER A 385 -9.40 -30.08 19.26
C SER A 385 -10.64 -29.33 19.72
N PHE A 386 -10.82 -28.13 19.21
CA PHE A 386 -11.94 -27.26 19.56
C PHE A 386 -12.80 -26.96 18.33
N LEU A 387 -13.92 -26.32 18.52
CA LEU A 387 -14.72 -25.75 17.46
C LEU A 387 -14.30 -24.29 17.26
N ASN A 388 -13.94 -23.92 16.05
CA ASN A 388 -13.67 -22.53 15.69
C ASN A 388 -14.89 -21.65 15.96
N ARG A 389 -14.70 -20.36 16.13
CA ARG A 389 -15.76 -19.46 16.59
C ARG A 389 -15.93 -18.26 15.68
N ALA A 390 -17.12 -17.68 15.72
CA ALA A 390 -17.39 -16.37 15.16
C ALA A 390 -18.09 -15.52 16.23
N TYR A 391 -17.74 -14.24 16.26
CA TYR A 391 -18.26 -13.25 17.18
C TYR A 391 -18.78 -12.07 16.39
N TYR A 392 -20.07 -11.76 16.53
CA TYR A 392 -20.62 -10.53 15.93
C TYR A 392 -20.32 -9.34 16.82
N GLY A 393 -19.80 -8.29 16.20
CA GLY A 393 -19.62 -7.01 16.83
C GLY A 393 -20.94 -6.35 17.19
N SER A 394 -20.94 -5.52 18.21
CA SER A 394 -22.09 -4.74 18.67
C SER A 394 -21.74 -3.27 18.91
N GLY A 395 -20.73 -2.79 18.22
CA GLY A 395 -20.27 -1.41 18.24
C GLY A 395 -21.05 -0.49 17.30
N PRO A 396 -20.54 0.73 17.09
CA PRO A 396 -21.00 1.59 16.01
C PRO A 396 -20.62 0.96 14.66
N GLN A 397 -21.39 1.31 13.62
CA GLN A 397 -21.00 0.97 12.24
C GLN A 397 -19.75 1.76 11.87
N ASP A 398 -18.92 1.16 11.03
CA ASP A 398 -17.76 1.85 10.48
C ASP A 398 -18.20 3.02 9.58
N THR A 399 -17.79 4.21 9.99
CA THR A 399 -17.99 5.48 9.26
C THR A 399 -16.69 6.24 9.05
N GLN A 400 -15.58 5.66 9.50
CA GLN A 400 -14.27 6.25 9.28
C GLN A 400 -13.82 5.97 7.85
N PRO A 401 -13.38 6.96 7.11
CA PRO A 401 -12.79 6.71 5.80
C PRO A 401 -11.34 6.24 5.93
N PRO A 402 -10.82 5.49 4.95
CA PRO A 402 -9.41 5.13 4.91
C PRO A 402 -8.50 6.34 5.06
N ARG A 403 -7.43 6.18 5.81
CA ARG A 403 -6.45 7.23 6.07
C ARG A 403 -5.18 7.00 5.24
N PHE A 404 -4.75 8.02 4.51
CA PHE A 404 -3.42 8.02 3.93
C PHE A 404 -2.39 8.27 5.05
N VAL A 405 -1.69 7.23 5.47
CA VAL A 405 -0.54 7.32 6.37
C VAL A 405 0.52 8.19 5.71
N ARG A 406 0.84 7.86 4.45
CA ARG A 406 1.77 8.63 3.61
C ARG A 406 1.37 8.61 2.14
N VAL A 407 1.73 9.69 1.44
CA VAL A 407 1.64 9.78 -0.03
C VAL A 407 2.98 10.26 -0.57
N GLU A 408 3.54 9.54 -1.53
CA GLU A 408 4.80 9.92 -2.15
C GLU A 408 4.71 11.29 -2.80
N GLN A 409 5.68 12.15 -2.48
CA GLN A 409 5.78 13.46 -3.10
C GLN A 409 6.60 13.33 -4.39
N LEU A 410 5.93 13.43 -5.52
CA LEU A 410 6.63 13.36 -6.81
C LEU A 410 7.50 14.60 -7.03
N PRO A 411 8.65 14.46 -7.72
CA PRO A 411 9.49 15.60 -8.06
C PRO A 411 8.72 16.64 -8.85
N ALA A 412 8.94 17.94 -8.56
CA ALA A 412 8.26 19.03 -9.26
C ALA A 412 8.44 19.02 -10.79
N VAL A 413 9.47 18.32 -11.28
CA VAL A 413 9.75 18.13 -12.71
C VAL A 413 10.03 16.65 -12.97
N SER A 414 9.23 16.04 -13.87
CA SER A 414 9.46 14.67 -14.32
C SER A 414 10.39 14.63 -15.54
N THR A 415 11.36 13.74 -15.52
CA THR A 415 12.26 13.43 -16.65
C THR A 415 11.70 12.39 -17.62
N ARG A 416 10.54 11.79 -17.30
CA ARG A 416 9.87 10.79 -18.16
C ARG A 416 8.79 11.48 -18.98
N PRO A 417 9.07 11.85 -20.26
CA PRO A 417 8.12 12.62 -21.06
C PRO A 417 6.84 11.82 -21.39
N ASP A 418 6.95 10.53 -21.58
CA ASP A 418 5.83 9.68 -22.01
C ASP A 418 5.22 8.86 -20.87
N GLY A 419 5.60 9.13 -19.61
CA GLY A 419 5.21 8.31 -18.47
C GLY A 419 5.81 6.89 -18.54
N PRO A 420 5.22 5.89 -17.90
CA PRO A 420 4.27 6.07 -16.81
C PRO A 420 4.89 6.79 -15.60
N TRP A 421 4.07 7.55 -14.89
CA TRP A 421 4.47 8.19 -13.63
C TRP A 421 3.92 7.36 -12.47
N VAL A 422 4.82 6.72 -11.75
CA VAL A 422 4.49 5.88 -10.61
C VAL A 422 4.01 6.76 -9.46
N VAL A 423 2.98 6.32 -8.77
CA VAL A 423 2.41 6.95 -7.58
C VAL A 423 2.29 5.88 -6.51
N ARG A 424 2.76 6.20 -5.29
CA ARG A 424 2.79 5.29 -4.15
C ARG A 424 2.11 5.93 -2.95
N ALA A 425 1.46 5.10 -2.14
CA ALA A 425 0.84 5.52 -0.89
C ALA A 425 0.83 4.36 0.11
N VAL A 426 0.96 4.68 1.40
CA VAL A 426 0.62 3.78 2.50
C VAL A 426 -0.75 4.19 3.00
N VAL A 427 -1.70 3.25 3.01
CA VAL A 427 -3.10 3.51 3.34
C VAL A 427 -3.57 2.50 4.36
N GLN A 428 -4.06 3.00 5.48
CA GLN A 428 -4.61 2.25 6.60
C GLN A 428 -6.09 2.56 6.75
N ASP A 429 -6.86 1.58 7.19
CA ASP A 429 -8.28 1.76 7.44
C ASP A 429 -8.65 1.18 8.82
N SER A 430 -9.93 1.04 9.10
CA SER A 430 -10.49 0.65 10.40
C SER A 430 -10.21 -0.80 10.82
N ALA A 431 -9.60 -1.62 9.95
CA ALA A 431 -9.09 -2.95 10.32
C ALA A 431 -7.78 -3.24 9.60
N VAL A 432 -6.85 -3.88 10.31
CA VAL A 432 -5.56 -4.39 9.80
C VAL A 432 -5.34 -5.77 10.40
N ASP A 433 -4.99 -6.73 9.54
CA ASP A 433 -4.83 -8.13 9.87
C ASP A 433 -3.82 -8.74 8.91
N ASP A 434 -2.73 -9.32 9.41
CA ASP A 434 -1.62 -9.90 8.62
C ASP A 434 -1.08 -8.96 7.51
N GLY A 435 -1.02 -7.64 7.82
CA GLY A 435 -0.59 -6.61 6.86
C GLY A 435 -1.61 -6.32 5.75
N GLU A 436 -2.79 -6.91 5.78
CA GLU A 436 -3.95 -6.52 4.96
C GLU A 436 -4.72 -5.37 5.59
N THR A 437 -5.62 -4.75 4.84
CA THR A 437 -6.42 -3.61 5.31
C THR A 437 -7.84 -3.70 4.76
N SER A 438 -8.80 -3.13 5.48
CA SER A 438 -10.19 -3.00 5.01
C SER A 438 -10.38 -2.01 3.85
N VAL A 439 -9.30 -1.47 3.28
CA VAL A 439 -9.36 -0.59 2.10
C VAL A 439 -9.80 -1.37 0.87
N ARG A 440 -10.90 -0.95 0.26
CA ARG A 440 -11.43 -1.57 -0.97
C ARG A 440 -10.71 -1.10 -2.23
N THR A 441 -10.49 0.21 -2.38
CA THR A 441 -9.87 0.77 -3.59
C THR A 441 -9.04 2.00 -3.27
N VAL A 442 -7.93 2.15 -3.99
CA VAL A 442 -7.16 3.40 -4.06
C VAL A 442 -7.02 3.80 -5.52
N VAL A 443 -7.40 5.04 -5.86
CA VAL A 443 -7.43 5.53 -7.25
C VAL A 443 -6.78 6.89 -7.35
N ALA A 444 -5.86 7.06 -8.30
CA ALA A 444 -5.33 8.37 -8.69
C ALA A 444 -6.24 9.00 -9.76
N ASN A 445 -6.96 10.05 -9.41
CA ASN A 445 -7.67 10.90 -10.36
C ASN A 445 -6.71 11.97 -10.87
N TRP A 446 -6.49 12.01 -12.18
CA TRP A 446 -5.45 12.85 -12.76
C TRP A 446 -5.93 13.73 -13.91
N SER A 447 -5.17 14.79 -14.19
CA SER A 447 -5.32 15.65 -15.35
C SER A 447 -3.96 16.00 -15.95
N ILE A 448 -3.91 16.09 -17.27
CA ILE A 448 -2.73 16.50 -18.05
C ILE A 448 -3.10 17.75 -18.82
N ALA A 449 -2.57 18.91 -18.41
CA ALA A 449 -2.74 20.18 -19.08
C ALA A 449 -1.62 20.38 -20.10
N HIS A 450 -1.99 20.47 -21.38
CA HIS A 450 -1.09 20.67 -22.51
C HIS A 450 -1.67 21.72 -23.48
N PRO A 451 -0.94 22.22 -24.52
CA PRO A 451 -1.44 23.28 -25.38
C PRO A 451 -2.72 22.98 -26.14
N GLY A 452 -3.02 21.72 -26.40
CA GLY A 452 -4.26 21.30 -27.05
C GLY A 452 -5.47 21.23 -26.12
N GLY A 453 -5.29 21.47 -24.82
CA GLY A 453 -6.36 21.39 -23.82
C GLY A 453 -5.97 20.64 -22.56
N VAL A 454 -6.97 20.12 -21.86
CA VAL A 454 -6.79 19.29 -20.66
C VAL A 454 -7.39 17.90 -20.93
N VAL A 455 -6.63 16.88 -20.64
CA VAL A 455 -7.09 15.49 -20.64
C VAL A 455 -7.16 14.99 -19.20
N THR A 456 -8.21 14.27 -18.84
CA THR A 456 -8.41 13.73 -17.49
C THR A 456 -8.60 12.22 -17.56
N GLY A 457 -8.31 11.54 -16.46
CA GLY A 457 -8.53 10.12 -16.30
C GLY A 457 -8.31 9.66 -14.87
N SER A 458 -8.35 8.36 -14.68
CA SER A 458 -8.06 7.71 -13.41
C SER A 458 -7.12 6.53 -13.62
N ALA A 459 -6.35 6.21 -12.57
CA ALA A 459 -5.47 5.05 -12.53
C ALA A 459 -5.63 4.36 -11.17
N PRO A 460 -5.94 3.07 -11.13
CA PRO A 460 -5.98 2.35 -9.87
C PRO A 460 -4.57 2.18 -9.32
N LEU A 461 -4.46 2.24 -7.99
CA LEU A 461 -3.31 1.75 -7.26
C LEU A 461 -3.66 0.35 -6.74
N ARG A 462 -2.78 -0.62 -6.99
CA ARG A 462 -2.92 -1.98 -6.50
C ARG A 462 -2.31 -2.09 -5.11
N PHE A 463 -2.88 -2.94 -4.29
CA PHE A 463 -2.27 -3.36 -3.04
C PHE A 463 -1.00 -4.15 -3.32
N CYS A 464 0.07 -3.84 -2.58
CA CYS A 464 1.41 -4.40 -2.76
C CYS A 464 1.92 -5.12 -1.50
N GLY A 465 1.06 -5.36 -0.49
CA GLY A 465 1.44 -5.88 0.83
C GLY A 465 1.75 -4.77 1.84
N GLY A 466 1.68 -5.05 3.13
CA GLY A 466 2.10 -4.16 4.21
C GLY A 466 1.49 -2.75 4.18
N LEU A 467 0.21 -2.62 3.91
CA LEU A 467 -0.53 -1.35 3.76
C LEU A 467 -0.09 -0.49 2.56
N PHE A 468 0.75 -1.02 1.68
CA PHE A 468 1.37 -0.28 0.60
C PHE A 468 0.58 -0.41 -0.70
N PHE A 469 0.31 0.71 -1.36
CA PHE A 469 -0.40 0.78 -2.63
C PHE A 469 0.44 1.47 -3.70
N ARG A 470 0.47 0.92 -4.91
CA ARG A 470 1.24 1.42 -6.03
C ARG A 470 0.43 1.40 -7.31
N GLY A 471 0.57 2.44 -8.11
CA GLY A 471 -0.05 2.54 -9.42
C GLY A 471 0.75 3.44 -10.35
N ALA A 472 0.27 3.62 -11.57
CA ALA A 472 0.95 4.46 -12.55
C ALA A 472 -0.03 5.29 -13.37
N ILE A 473 0.22 6.58 -13.44
CA ILE A 473 -0.49 7.48 -14.34
C ILE A 473 0.14 7.34 -15.73
N THR A 474 -0.63 6.78 -16.66
CA THR A 474 -0.20 6.59 -18.05
C THR A 474 -0.97 7.54 -18.96
N PRO A 475 -0.28 8.44 -19.68
CA PRO A 475 -0.96 9.34 -20.60
C PRO A 475 -1.60 8.56 -21.75
N PRO A 476 -2.80 8.95 -22.22
CA PRO A 476 -3.42 8.32 -23.37
C PRO A 476 -2.57 8.50 -24.64
N PRO A 477 -2.58 7.55 -25.59
CA PRO A 477 -1.85 7.67 -26.83
C PRO A 477 -2.15 8.96 -27.58
N GLY A 478 -1.10 9.68 -28.03
CA GLY A 478 -1.22 10.90 -28.81
C GLY A 478 -1.42 12.18 -27.98
N VAL A 479 -1.48 12.11 -26.65
CA VAL A 479 -1.49 13.29 -25.80
C VAL A 479 -0.07 13.85 -25.69
N PRO A 480 0.17 15.13 -26.08
CA PRO A 480 1.49 15.74 -25.95
C PRO A 480 1.82 15.98 -24.47
N THR A 481 2.83 15.32 -23.98
CA THR A 481 3.22 15.38 -22.55
C THR A 481 4.41 16.31 -22.30
N ASN A 482 5.29 16.51 -23.28
CA ASN A 482 6.43 17.41 -23.16
C ASN A 482 6.00 18.83 -22.73
N GLY A 483 6.53 19.32 -21.62
CA GLY A 483 6.17 20.62 -21.06
C GLY A 483 4.75 20.69 -20.46
N ALA A 484 4.00 19.60 -20.44
CA ALA A 484 2.69 19.53 -19.82
C ALA A 484 2.76 19.64 -18.29
N THR A 485 1.68 20.04 -17.68
CA THR A 485 1.50 19.93 -16.23
C THR A 485 0.58 18.76 -15.95
N VAL A 486 1.05 17.82 -15.15
CA VAL A 486 0.28 16.69 -14.65
C VAL A 486 -0.15 17.01 -13.23
N SER A 487 -1.43 16.88 -12.94
CA SER A 487 -1.99 17.05 -11.59
C SER A 487 -2.77 15.81 -11.21
N PHE A 488 -2.69 15.37 -9.96
CA PHE A 488 -3.45 14.23 -9.47
C PHE A 488 -3.81 14.37 -8.00
N ALA A 489 -4.86 13.67 -7.60
CA ALA A 489 -5.22 13.43 -6.21
C ALA A 489 -5.59 11.96 -6.05
N LEU A 490 -5.25 11.38 -4.90
CA LEU A 490 -5.63 10.01 -4.57
C LEU A 490 -6.95 9.99 -3.83
N VAL A 491 -7.77 8.99 -4.13
CA VAL A 491 -9.02 8.68 -3.40
C VAL A 491 -8.90 7.25 -2.90
N ALA A 492 -8.96 7.06 -1.60
CA ALA A 492 -9.10 5.75 -0.97
C ALA A 492 -10.54 5.56 -0.51
N THR A 493 -11.08 4.37 -0.71
CA THR A 493 -12.47 4.02 -0.38
C THR A 493 -12.50 2.64 0.26
N ASP A 494 -13.21 2.47 1.36
CA ASP A 494 -13.46 1.21 2.05
C ASP A 494 -14.64 0.40 1.45
N TRP A 495 -14.95 -0.73 2.05
CA TRP A 495 -16.07 -1.58 1.64
C TRP A 495 -17.44 -0.98 1.96
N ARG A 496 -17.53 -0.02 2.88
CA ARG A 496 -18.78 0.69 3.24
C ARG A 496 -19.04 1.91 2.34
N GLY A 497 -18.03 2.32 1.56
CA GLY A 497 -18.09 3.49 0.68
C GLY A 497 -17.66 4.78 1.35
N ASN A 498 -17.10 4.75 2.58
CA ASN A 498 -16.46 5.92 3.16
C ASN A 498 -15.19 6.23 2.35
N ALA A 499 -14.89 7.48 2.09
CA ALA A 499 -13.80 7.86 1.20
C ALA A 499 -13.03 9.08 1.68
N THR A 500 -11.71 9.00 1.54
CA THR A 500 -10.79 10.13 1.75
C THR A 500 -10.13 10.53 0.44
N THR A 501 -9.88 11.83 0.28
CA THR A 501 -9.19 12.39 -0.88
C THR A 501 -8.00 13.24 -0.43
N THR A 502 -6.83 12.99 -1.01
CA THR A 502 -5.62 13.78 -0.74
C THR A 502 -5.70 15.18 -1.33
N SER A 503 -4.85 16.09 -0.87
CA SER A 503 -4.59 17.32 -1.59
C SER A 503 -4.01 17.04 -2.99
N THR A 504 -4.32 17.89 -3.96
CA THR A 504 -3.80 17.76 -5.31
C THR A 504 -2.30 18.01 -5.35
N GLN A 505 -1.55 17.04 -5.87
CA GLN A 505 -0.15 17.19 -6.26
C GLN A 505 -0.04 17.57 -7.74
N SER A 506 1.03 18.26 -8.10
CA SER A 506 1.28 18.62 -9.49
C SER A 506 2.77 18.64 -9.80
N PHE A 507 3.11 18.21 -11.00
CA PHE A 507 4.47 18.29 -11.52
C PHE A 507 4.45 18.69 -13.00
N THR A 508 5.58 19.21 -13.49
CA THR A 508 5.76 19.53 -14.91
C THR A 508 6.59 18.46 -15.58
N VAL A 509 6.16 18.00 -16.72
CA VAL A 509 6.95 17.09 -17.55
C VAL A 509 8.00 17.90 -18.31
N CYS A 510 9.27 17.56 -18.18
CA CYS A 510 10.33 18.27 -18.87
C CYS A 510 10.24 18.06 -20.40
N GLY A 511 10.69 19.03 -21.16
CA GLY A 511 10.68 18.89 -22.61
C GLY A 511 10.41 20.19 -23.37
N LEU A 512 10.32 20.08 -24.66
CA LEU A 512 9.99 21.14 -25.58
C LEU A 512 8.53 21.00 -26.01
N GLN A 513 7.76 22.05 -25.89
CA GLN A 513 6.35 22.07 -26.24
C GLN A 513 6.04 23.21 -27.19
N SER A 514 5.56 22.87 -28.39
CA SER A 514 5.02 23.86 -29.32
C SER A 514 3.55 24.12 -29.02
N TYR A 515 3.13 25.36 -29.06
CA TYR A 515 1.72 25.71 -28.92
C TYR A 515 1.28 26.61 -30.08
N ALA A 516 0.21 26.18 -30.73
CA ALA A 516 -0.50 26.99 -31.71
C ALA A 516 -1.56 27.87 -31.03
N LEU A 517 -1.79 29.03 -31.59
CA LEU A 517 -2.78 29.96 -31.05
C LEU A 517 -4.21 29.49 -31.32
N GLY A 518 -4.95 29.24 -30.26
CA GLY A 518 -6.34 28.79 -30.32
C GLY A 518 -7.39 29.86 -30.65
N LEU A 519 -7.01 31.03 -31.15
CA LEU A 519 -7.96 32.11 -31.42
C LEU A 519 -7.58 32.82 -32.72
N GLY A 520 -8.01 32.30 -33.86
CA GLY A 520 -8.20 33.05 -35.12
C GLY A 520 -7.09 34.00 -35.62
N GLY A 521 -5.91 33.93 -35.06
CA GLY A 521 -4.76 34.73 -35.45
C GLY A 521 -3.96 34.03 -36.54
N THR A 522 -3.59 34.80 -37.56
CA THR A 522 -2.84 34.32 -38.73
C THR A 522 -1.34 34.42 -38.49
N ASN A 523 -0.80 33.68 -37.49
CA ASN A 523 0.64 33.50 -37.43
C ASN A 523 1.02 32.54 -38.54
N THR A 524 1.61 33.07 -39.61
CA THR A 524 1.97 32.30 -40.81
C THR A 524 3.35 31.67 -40.72
N GLY A 525 4.22 32.14 -39.83
CA GLY A 525 5.53 31.58 -39.57
C GLY A 525 5.47 30.39 -38.61
N ALA A 526 6.27 29.38 -38.82
CA ALA A 526 6.43 28.26 -37.94
C ALA A 526 7.73 28.36 -37.13
N LEU A 527 7.65 28.12 -35.82
CA LEU A 527 8.78 27.92 -34.92
C LEU A 527 8.67 26.52 -34.33
N ALA A 528 9.72 25.76 -34.41
CA ALA A 528 9.88 24.44 -33.81
C ALA A 528 11.15 24.39 -32.96
N ALA A 529 11.20 23.53 -32.00
CA ALA A 529 12.40 23.30 -31.22
C ALA A 529 12.72 21.80 -31.15
N THR A 530 14.01 21.50 -31.18
CA THR A 530 14.57 20.16 -31.08
C THR A 530 15.81 20.19 -30.20
N GLY A 531 16.36 19.03 -29.86
CA GLY A 531 17.57 18.90 -29.05
C GLY A 531 17.31 18.48 -27.61
N THR A 532 18.34 18.59 -26.77
CA THR A 532 18.24 18.21 -25.35
C THR A 532 17.73 19.37 -24.50
N THR A 533 16.90 19.07 -23.53
CA THR A 533 16.34 20.05 -22.59
C THR A 533 16.99 19.98 -21.21
N SER A 534 17.97 19.08 -21.02
CA SER A 534 18.71 18.94 -19.79
C SER A 534 19.65 20.13 -19.51
N ALA A 535 19.91 20.41 -18.25
CA ALA A 535 20.94 21.36 -17.84
C ALA A 535 22.30 20.97 -18.42
N GLY A 536 22.98 21.91 -19.07
CA GLY A 536 24.19 21.65 -19.84
C GLY A 536 23.99 21.19 -21.28
N GLY A 537 22.75 20.96 -21.71
CA GLY A 537 22.38 20.58 -23.06
C GLY A 537 22.26 21.74 -24.03
N THR A 538 21.70 21.50 -25.21
CA THR A 538 21.45 22.53 -26.24
C THR A 538 20.09 22.31 -26.87
N ALA A 539 19.23 23.32 -26.81
CA ALA A 539 17.97 23.36 -27.54
C ALA A 539 18.18 24.13 -28.86
N THR A 540 17.71 23.58 -29.95
CA THR A 540 17.80 24.26 -31.28
C THR A 540 16.42 24.72 -31.68
N PHE A 541 16.27 26.03 -31.89
CA PHE A 541 15.04 26.66 -32.35
C PHE A 541 15.16 26.87 -33.87
N ALA A 542 14.25 26.27 -34.61
CA ALA A 542 14.21 26.38 -36.07
C ALA A 542 12.92 27.07 -36.51
N TRP A 543 13.01 27.93 -37.49
CA TRP A 543 11.86 28.65 -38.05
C TRP A 543 11.75 28.43 -39.56
N SER A 544 10.55 28.51 -40.09
CA SER A 544 10.23 28.31 -41.49
C SER A 544 8.96 29.07 -41.90
N ALA A 545 8.64 29.04 -43.18
CA ALA A 545 7.49 29.74 -43.77
C ALA A 545 7.47 31.25 -43.49
N LEU A 546 8.65 31.86 -43.50
CA LEU A 546 8.87 33.27 -43.25
C LEU A 546 9.32 33.99 -44.51
N PRO A 547 9.28 35.36 -44.57
CA PRO A 547 9.81 36.06 -45.71
C PRO A 547 11.28 35.76 -45.97
N PRO A 548 11.69 35.46 -47.21
CA PRO A 548 13.07 35.12 -47.53
C PRO A 548 14.04 36.27 -47.24
N SER A 549 15.24 35.93 -46.79
CA SER A 549 16.34 36.87 -46.51
C SER A 549 15.95 38.04 -45.60
N SER A 550 15.03 37.82 -44.64
CA SER A 550 14.56 38.83 -43.71
C SER A 550 15.27 38.74 -42.36
N GLY A 551 15.47 39.91 -41.74
CA GLY A 551 15.90 40.00 -40.37
C GLY A 551 14.71 39.82 -39.41
N GLY A 552 14.96 39.31 -38.22
CA GLY A 552 13.94 39.13 -37.16
C GLY A 552 14.54 39.11 -35.76
N LEU A 553 13.68 38.88 -34.80
CA LEU A 553 14.02 38.71 -33.37
C LEU A 553 13.37 37.46 -32.84
N LEU A 554 14.11 36.64 -32.09
CA LEU A 554 13.57 35.60 -31.25
C LEU A 554 13.38 36.15 -29.84
N ALA A 555 12.13 36.25 -29.40
CA ALA A 555 11.78 36.74 -28.07
C ALA A 555 11.79 35.61 -27.05
N LEU A 556 12.43 35.82 -25.90
CA LEU A 556 12.46 34.92 -24.76
C LEU A 556 11.77 35.61 -23.58
N ALA A 557 10.82 34.92 -22.94
CA ALA A 557 10.12 35.42 -21.75
C ALA A 557 9.90 34.30 -20.73
N LEU A 558 9.75 34.66 -19.45
CA LEU A 558 9.47 33.71 -18.36
C LEU A 558 7.98 33.37 -18.24
N GLY A 559 7.14 33.94 -19.09
CA GLY A 559 5.70 33.71 -19.08
C GLY A 559 5.10 33.70 -20.47
N ARG A 560 3.86 33.21 -20.54
CA ARG A 560 3.01 33.25 -21.72
C ARG A 560 2.03 34.43 -21.62
N ALA A 561 1.70 35.03 -22.75
CA ALA A 561 0.63 35.99 -22.89
C ALA A 561 -0.21 35.65 -24.13
N SER A 562 -1.34 36.30 -24.28
CA SER A 562 -2.16 36.26 -25.49
C SER A 562 -2.58 37.68 -25.80
N VAL A 563 -1.68 38.45 -26.47
CA VAL A 563 -1.89 39.83 -26.81
C VAL A 563 -2.19 39.94 -28.30
N PRO A 564 -3.39 40.35 -28.73
CA PRO A 564 -3.71 40.56 -30.13
C PRO A 564 -2.84 41.68 -30.73
N PHE A 565 -2.37 41.44 -31.93
CA PHE A 565 -1.62 42.40 -32.75
C PHE A 565 -2.15 42.37 -34.19
N PRO A 566 -2.03 43.40 -34.98
CA PRO A 566 -2.54 43.39 -36.35
C PRO A 566 -2.01 42.27 -37.20
N GLU A 567 -0.77 41.84 -36.96
CA GLU A 567 -0.06 40.83 -37.70
C GLU A 567 -0.15 39.42 -37.08
N GLY A 568 -0.92 39.27 -35.97
CA GLY A 568 -1.06 37.99 -35.29
C GLY A 568 -1.22 38.14 -33.77
N ILE A 569 -0.82 37.14 -33.00
CA ILE A 569 -0.91 37.16 -31.54
C ILE A 569 0.49 37.00 -30.93
N VAL A 570 0.85 37.91 -30.04
CA VAL A 570 2.05 37.81 -29.21
C VAL A 570 1.75 36.81 -28.07
N VAL A 571 2.51 35.75 -27.99
CA VAL A 571 2.30 34.64 -27.03
C VAL A 571 3.35 34.60 -25.93
N VAL A 572 4.45 35.31 -26.06
CA VAL A 572 5.37 35.56 -24.94
C VAL A 572 4.89 36.73 -24.12
N ASP A 573 4.95 36.62 -22.80
CA ASP A 573 4.54 37.71 -21.93
C ASP A 573 5.52 38.91 -22.00
N PRO A 574 5.11 40.06 -22.52
CA PRO A 574 6.01 41.22 -22.62
C PRO A 574 6.48 41.72 -21.25
N GLY A 575 5.69 41.49 -20.19
CA GLY A 575 6.04 41.90 -18.83
C GLY A 575 7.13 41.06 -18.19
N SER A 576 7.35 39.83 -18.70
CA SER A 576 8.41 38.92 -18.25
C SER A 576 9.49 38.69 -19.31
N LEU A 577 9.62 39.58 -20.29
CA LEU A 577 10.60 39.47 -21.38
C LEU A 577 12.03 39.49 -20.81
N VAL A 578 12.78 38.42 -21.09
CA VAL A 578 14.17 38.24 -20.65
C VAL A 578 15.14 38.87 -21.66
N THR A 579 14.94 38.59 -22.94
CA THR A 579 15.82 39.09 -24.02
C THR A 579 15.16 38.96 -25.40
N LEU A 580 15.71 39.69 -26.34
CA LEU A 580 15.43 39.58 -27.76
C LEU A 580 16.74 39.22 -28.48
N VAL A 581 16.76 38.08 -29.17
CA VAL A 581 17.92 37.58 -29.90
C VAL A 581 17.75 37.89 -31.39
N PRO A 582 18.65 38.66 -32.01
CA PRO A 582 18.61 38.89 -33.46
C PRO A 582 18.77 37.59 -34.23
N VAL A 583 17.93 37.38 -35.23
CA VAL A 583 17.92 36.19 -36.09
C VAL A 583 17.65 36.61 -37.55
N ALA A 584 17.91 35.74 -38.48
CA ALA A 584 17.61 35.99 -39.90
C ALA A 584 17.09 34.73 -40.59
N THR A 585 16.36 34.92 -41.69
CA THR A 585 15.96 33.83 -42.58
C THR A 585 16.94 33.74 -43.77
N ASP A 586 17.08 32.54 -44.29
CA ASP A 586 17.78 32.26 -45.55
C ASP A 586 16.91 32.60 -46.79
N ALA A 587 17.38 32.27 -47.96
CA ALA A 587 16.67 32.50 -49.23
C ALA A 587 15.37 31.66 -49.35
N ALA A 588 15.17 30.64 -48.53
CA ALA A 588 13.96 29.83 -48.46
C ALA A 588 12.99 30.30 -47.37
N GLY A 589 13.31 31.34 -46.59
CA GLY A 589 12.53 31.80 -45.47
C GLY A 589 12.67 30.93 -44.21
N ALA A 590 13.77 30.22 -44.07
CA ALA A 590 14.06 29.34 -42.95
C ALA A 590 15.34 29.76 -42.19
N GLY A 591 15.56 29.20 -41.03
CA GLY A 591 16.77 29.35 -40.23
C GLY A 591 16.70 28.58 -38.93
N ALA A 592 17.82 28.56 -38.21
CA ALA A 592 17.88 27.89 -36.89
C ALA A 592 18.89 28.58 -35.97
N LEU A 593 18.67 28.50 -34.68
CA LEU A 593 19.56 29.01 -33.64
C LEU A 593 19.71 27.98 -32.54
N PRO A 594 20.89 27.42 -32.30
CA PRO A 594 21.18 26.62 -31.13
C PRO A 594 21.34 27.53 -29.88
N ILE A 595 20.61 27.23 -28.81
CA ILE A 595 20.72 27.95 -27.54
C ILE A 595 21.24 26.95 -26.50
N PRO A 596 22.44 27.15 -25.95
CA PRO A 596 22.97 26.32 -24.90
C PRO A 596 22.19 26.57 -23.59
N ILE A 597 21.81 25.50 -22.90
CA ILE A 597 21.19 25.55 -21.58
C ILE A 597 22.31 25.49 -20.56
N PRO A 598 22.47 26.50 -19.68
CA PRO A 598 23.52 26.45 -18.66
C PRO A 598 23.41 25.22 -17.77
N ALA A 599 24.56 24.63 -17.40
CA ALA A 599 24.63 23.48 -16.50
C ALA A 599 24.44 23.93 -15.02
N SER A 600 23.27 24.46 -14.69
CA SER A 600 22.94 24.93 -13.34
C SER A 600 21.71 24.20 -12.80
N PRO A 601 21.82 23.51 -11.65
CA PRO A 601 20.67 22.86 -11.03
C PRO A 601 19.53 23.82 -10.70
N SER A 602 19.81 25.10 -10.47
CA SER A 602 18.78 26.11 -10.18
C SER A 602 17.87 26.44 -11.37
N LEU A 603 18.23 25.99 -12.59
CA LEU A 603 17.41 26.16 -13.79
C LEU A 603 16.44 25.01 -14.01
N VAL A 604 16.60 23.90 -13.31
CA VAL A 604 15.70 22.74 -13.45
C VAL A 604 14.27 23.16 -13.08
N GLY A 605 13.32 22.82 -13.96
CA GLY A 605 11.93 23.23 -13.83
C GLY A 605 11.61 24.63 -14.33
N LEU A 606 12.62 25.46 -14.68
CA LEU A 606 12.38 26.76 -15.26
C LEU A 606 11.67 26.62 -16.61
N ARG A 607 10.55 27.32 -16.76
CA ARG A 607 9.84 27.43 -18.04
C ARG A 607 10.23 28.72 -18.74
N VAL A 608 10.64 28.64 -19.99
CA VAL A 608 10.96 29.78 -20.85
C VAL A 608 10.12 29.71 -22.13
N ALA A 609 9.39 30.77 -22.41
CA ALA A 609 8.58 30.91 -23.62
C ALA A 609 9.38 31.60 -24.73
N PHE A 610 9.22 31.13 -25.96
CA PHE A 610 9.88 31.65 -27.15
C PHE A 610 8.87 31.99 -28.24
N GLN A 611 9.11 33.08 -28.96
CA GLN A 611 8.36 33.43 -30.17
C GLN A 611 9.25 34.22 -31.12
N GLY A 612 9.16 33.90 -32.41
CA GLY A 612 9.88 34.64 -33.48
C GLY A 612 9.04 35.77 -34.03
N LEU A 613 9.68 36.95 -34.23
CA LEU A 613 9.13 38.13 -34.89
C LEU A 613 10.03 38.49 -36.07
N PHE A 614 9.52 38.50 -37.29
CA PHE A 614 10.28 38.78 -38.51
C PHE A 614 9.72 39.95 -39.26
N GLY A 615 10.61 40.78 -39.81
CA GLY A 615 10.25 42.02 -40.44
C GLY A 615 9.95 41.97 -41.94
N GLY A 616 9.20 42.95 -42.41
CA GLY A 616 8.98 43.43 -43.69
C GLY A 616 8.02 42.78 -44.69
N PRO A 617 6.72 42.45 -44.51
CA PRO A 617 5.83 42.78 -43.39
C PRO A 617 6.13 41.95 -42.15
N LEU A 618 5.70 42.43 -41.00
CA LEU A 618 5.91 41.74 -39.71
C LEU A 618 5.17 40.42 -39.70
N VAL A 619 5.89 39.33 -39.43
CA VAL A 619 5.34 37.98 -39.29
C VAL A 619 5.70 37.45 -37.93
N LEU A 620 4.70 36.96 -37.22
CA LEU A 620 4.85 36.25 -35.94
C LEU A 620 4.84 34.75 -36.17
N THR A 621 5.70 34.03 -35.46
CA THR A 621 5.63 32.57 -35.40
C THR A 621 4.65 32.11 -34.31
N ASN A 622 4.34 30.81 -34.27
CA ASN A 622 3.77 30.17 -33.07
C ASN A 622 4.75 30.27 -31.90
N GLY A 623 4.28 30.01 -30.70
CA GLY A 623 5.12 29.95 -29.51
C GLY A 623 5.70 28.56 -29.28
N VAL A 624 6.83 28.50 -28.57
CA VAL A 624 7.45 27.28 -28.07
C VAL A 624 7.87 27.48 -26.63
N ASP A 625 7.53 26.54 -25.76
CA ASP A 625 8.04 26.51 -24.38
C ASP A 625 9.18 25.51 -24.26
N LEU A 626 10.18 25.89 -23.51
CA LEU A 626 11.22 25.01 -22.97
C LEU A 626 11.02 24.87 -21.47
N VAL A 627 10.90 23.64 -20.97
CA VAL A 627 11.05 23.34 -19.56
C VAL A 627 12.37 22.61 -19.37
N VAL A 628 13.25 23.21 -18.55
CA VAL A 628 14.59 22.66 -18.33
C VAL A 628 14.51 21.37 -17.51
N CYS A 629 15.11 20.31 -18.06
CA CYS A 629 15.24 19.01 -17.39
C CYS A 629 16.43 18.97 -16.44
N PRO A 630 16.42 18.07 -15.47
CA PRO A 630 17.57 17.77 -14.60
C PRO A 630 18.81 17.32 -15.34
#